data_d8155683921506c7b568e94ab0b69460
#
_entry.id   d8155683921506c7b568e94ab0b69460
#
_cell.length_a   1.000
_cell.length_b   1.000
_cell.length_c   1.000
_cell.angle_alpha   90.00
_cell.angle_beta   90.00
_cell.angle_gamma   90.00
#
_symmetry.space_group_name_H-M   'P 1'
#
loop_
_entity.id
_entity.type
_entity.pdbx_description
1 polymer ?
#
loop_
_entity_poly.entity_id
_entity_poly.type
_entity_poly.pdbx_seq_one_letter_code
_entity_poly.pdbx_strand_id
1 'polypeptide(L)'
;ELEVYVKHREAAFEGFSEAAALYTLQTSVTADKPSVLVFQLWFNANLGASDLSYVTRQQIPEISNLQKIRDAILVMPDSEGHLKAFGESVTNTSRRLTPELKPRYLRASLTVLENHPAGEPARELVLHYNDLLDEVKLVAQIDGSDEIGHTKPFGLFIGLRHTSDIEREAGGFARYLVGGSSTGTPYFYPRYPGQRQAPRDDLEEHLGKKLGENFEVQSITFHDTKIQSRTIGEPGWRETPLAYVLLKAKDASVDRIPELQMDLDFYDSLGPVLLPVTTATQIVDARPESAPARPLDGLELMQTLDSRLTGENEGLTLELHATGKGLTPPLDKLVTLDIPDFEITKTDDQGLSIARVESGALGVNAVSERTWLLTLKPTADAGESL
;
A
#
# COMPACT_ATOMS: atom_id res chain seq x y z
N GLU A 1 25.14 -4.24 1.47
CA GLU A 1 25.07 -4.26 -0.02
C GLU A 1 24.66 -2.90 -0.57
N LEU A 2 23.62 -2.23 -0.04
CA LEU A 2 23.17 -0.91 -0.49
C LEU A 2 24.27 0.16 -0.43
N GLU A 3 25.01 0.25 0.68
CA GLU A 3 26.10 1.23 0.83
C GLU A 3 27.19 1.02 -0.22
N VAL A 4 27.53 -0.23 -0.53
CA VAL A 4 28.51 -0.58 -1.56
C VAL A 4 28.00 -0.16 -2.94
N TYR A 5 26.73 -0.40 -3.21
CA TYR A 5 26.07 0.01 -4.45
C TYR A 5 26.06 1.54 -4.62
N VAL A 6 25.68 2.29 -3.58
CA VAL A 6 25.69 3.75 -3.59
C VAL A 6 27.09 4.29 -3.86
N LYS A 7 28.11 3.76 -3.17
CA LYS A 7 29.50 4.17 -3.37
C LYS A 7 30.00 3.92 -4.80
N HIS A 8 29.68 2.76 -5.39
CA HIS A 8 30.06 2.48 -6.78
C HIS A 8 29.34 3.39 -7.77
N ARG A 9 28.07 3.72 -7.50
CA ARG A 9 27.30 4.64 -8.31
C ARG A 9 27.84 6.06 -8.27
N GLU A 10 28.24 6.54 -7.09
CA GLU A 10 28.91 7.85 -6.93
C GLU A 10 30.24 7.88 -7.69
N ALA A 11 31.05 6.85 -7.56
CA ALA A 11 32.30 6.75 -8.30
C ALA A 11 32.10 6.70 -9.83
N ALA A 12 31.04 6.01 -10.29
CA ALA A 12 30.67 5.99 -11.71
C ALA A 12 30.20 7.37 -12.19
N PHE A 13 29.40 8.09 -11.39
CA PHE A 13 28.96 9.44 -11.71
C PHE A 13 30.13 10.42 -11.88
N GLU A 14 31.10 10.39 -10.98
CA GLU A 14 32.32 11.21 -11.08
C GLU A 14 33.18 10.82 -12.28
N GLY A 15 33.38 9.51 -12.53
CA GLY A 15 34.11 9.04 -13.69
C GLY A 15 33.49 9.45 -15.03
N PHE A 16 32.15 9.45 -15.13
CA PHE A 16 31.47 9.97 -16.32
C PHE A 16 31.53 11.49 -16.43
N SER A 17 31.63 12.22 -15.32
CA SER A 17 31.88 13.67 -15.32
C SER A 17 33.24 13.98 -15.97
N GLU A 18 34.29 13.23 -15.60
CA GLU A 18 35.63 13.36 -16.22
C GLU A 18 35.62 12.97 -17.69
N ALA A 19 34.90 11.89 -18.05
CA ALA A 19 34.77 11.45 -19.44
C ALA A 19 34.03 12.51 -20.29
N ALA A 20 33.02 13.17 -19.75
CA ALA A 20 32.30 14.26 -20.43
C ALA A 20 33.23 15.46 -20.69
N ALA A 21 34.08 15.83 -19.73
CA ALA A 21 35.07 16.89 -19.92
C ALA A 21 36.07 16.55 -21.04
N LEU A 22 36.59 15.31 -21.08
CA LEU A 22 37.46 14.85 -22.15
C LEU A 22 36.76 14.83 -23.50
N TYR A 23 35.52 14.37 -23.56
CA TYR A 23 34.70 14.38 -24.79
C TYR A 23 34.49 15.79 -25.30
N THR A 24 34.24 16.78 -24.42
CA THR A 24 34.11 18.20 -24.80
C THR A 24 35.38 18.71 -25.45
N LEU A 25 36.55 18.38 -24.90
CA LEU A 25 37.85 18.74 -25.48
C LEU A 25 38.07 18.11 -26.85
N GLN A 26 37.73 16.84 -27.02
CA GLN A 26 37.88 16.11 -28.29
C GLN A 26 36.96 16.68 -29.38
N THR A 27 35.70 16.95 -29.08
CA THR A 27 34.73 17.46 -30.04
C THR A 27 34.96 18.93 -30.44
N SER A 28 35.66 19.69 -29.60
CA SER A 28 36.12 21.04 -29.99
C SER A 28 37.17 21.01 -31.11
N VAL A 29 37.80 19.86 -31.32
CA VAL A 29 38.85 19.67 -32.33
C VAL A 29 38.35 18.93 -33.57
N THR A 30 37.34 18.09 -33.47
CA THR A 30 36.79 17.24 -34.54
C THR A 30 35.33 17.60 -34.81
N ALA A 31 34.95 17.73 -36.09
CA ALA A 31 33.58 17.97 -36.53
C ALA A 31 32.71 16.69 -36.54
N ASP A 32 32.81 15.86 -35.54
CA ASP A 32 32.06 14.60 -35.46
C ASP A 32 30.58 14.85 -35.15
N LYS A 33 29.72 13.89 -35.55
CA LYS A 33 28.29 13.94 -35.23
C LYS A 33 28.08 13.91 -33.72
N PRO A 34 27.08 14.61 -33.19
CA PRO A 34 26.74 14.59 -31.76
C PRO A 34 26.62 13.16 -31.26
N SER A 35 27.40 12.78 -30.27
CA SER A 35 27.27 11.52 -29.57
C SER A 35 26.75 11.78 -28.15
N VAL A 36 25.61 11.19 -27.85
CA VAL A 36 24.97 11.35 -26.54
C VAL A 36 25.45 10.29 -25.51
N LEU A 37 26.23 9.31 -25.96
CA LEU A 37 26.53 8.14 -25.15
C LEU A 37 27.14 8.47 -23.79
N VAL A 38 28.10 9.37 -23.70
CA VAL A 38 28.76 9.74 -22.45
C VAL A 38 27.77 10.42 -21.49
N PHE A 39 26.93 11.31 -22.01
CA PHE A 39 25.91 12.01 -21.19
C PHE A 39 24.81 11.07 -20.76
N GLN A 40 24.41 10.13 -21.60
CA GLN A 40 23.45 9.09 -21.27
C GLN A 40 23.98 8.14 -20.19
N LEU A 41 25.21 7.69 -20.28
CA LEU A 41 25.84 6.84 -19.28
C LEU A 41 26.00 7.58 -17.94
N TRP A 42 26.36 8.84 -17.99
CA TRP A 42 26.44 9.70 -16.81
C TRP A 42 25.09 9.88 -16.15
N PHE A 43 24.04 10.17 -16.94
CA PHE A 43 22.67 10.27 -16.47
C PHE A 43 22.18 8.94 -15.86
N ASN A 44 22.44 7.82 -16.53
CA ASN A 44 22.06 6.50 -16.02
C ASN A 44 22.82 6.14 -14.74
N ALA A 45 24.08 6.52 -14.59
CA ALA A 45 24.82 6.33 -13.35
C ALA A 45 24.17 7.08 -12.18
N ASN A 46 23.62 8.29 -12.43
CA ASN A 46 22.88 9.04 -11.40
C ASN A 46 21.61 8.30 -10.93
N LEU A 47 20.89 7.67 -11.84
CA LEU A 47 19.63 6.98 -11.54
C LEU A 47 19.82 5.50 -11.19
N GLY A 48 20.97 4.92 -11.47
CA GLY A 48 21.21 3.50 -11.33
C GLY A 48 20.32 2.65 -12.25
N ALA A 49 20.05 3.10 -13.46
CA ALA A 49 18.99 2.59 -14.32
C ALA A 49 19.19 1.17 -14.88
N SER A 50 20.41 0.63 -14.90
CA SER A 50 20.66 -0.65 -15.56
C SER A 50 20.54 -1.89 -14.69
N ASP A 51 20.64 -1.76 -13.34
CA ASP A 51 20.75 -2.93 -12.46
C ASP A 51 19.79 -2.91 -11.26
N LEU A 52 18.74 -2.09 -11.30
CA LEU A 52 17.84 -1.86 -10.16
C LEU A 52 16.80 -2.96 -9.92
N SER A 53 16.86 -4.07 -10.61
CA SER A 53 16.02 -5.24 -10.32
C SER A 53 16.23 -5.81 -8.90
N TYR A 54 17.28 -5.38 -8.20
CA TYR A 54 17.66 -5.90 -6.89
C TYR A 54 17.50 -4.92 -5.72
N VAL A 55 17.21 -3.64 -5.98
CA VAL A 55 17.15 -2.62 -4.93
C VAL A 55 15.71 -2.12 -4.81
N THR A 56 15.14 -2.25 -3.63
CA THR A 56 13.78 -1.75 -3.35
C THR A 56 13.73 -0.23 -3.53
N ARG A 57 12.66 0.27 -4.11
CA ARG A 57 12.40 1.67 -4.50
C ARG A 57 12.75 2.72 -3.47
N GLN A 58 12.53 2.39 -2.20
CA GLN A 58 12.66 3.33 -1.09
C GLN A 58 14.11 3.59 -0.66
N GLN A 59 15.06 2.81 -1.17
CA GLN A 59 16.44 2.79 -0.68
C GLN A 59 17.45 3.46 -1.59
N ILE A 60 17.03 4.00 -2.76
CA ILE A 60 17.96 4.65 -3.68
C ILE A 60 18.01 6.13 -3.38
N PRO A 61 19.07 6.65 -2.75
CA PRO A 61 19.22 8.08 -2.56
C PRO A 61 19.29 8.78 -3.93
N GLU A 62 18.65 9.94 -4.03
CA GLU A 62 18.83 10.80 -5.20
C GLU A 62 20.24 11.37 -5.18
N ILE A 63 20.99 11.18 -6.28
CA ILE A 63 22.20 11.93 -6.50
C ILE A 63 21.75 13.29 -7.04
N SER A 64 21.89 14.31 -6.22
CA SER A 64 21.65 15.68 -6.63
C SER A 64 22.75 16.14 -7.58
N ASN A 65 22.38 16.83 -8.58
CA ASN A 65 23.20 17.62 -9.51
C ASN A 65 23.17 17.14 -10.97
N LEU A 66 21.98 16.75 -11.43
CA LEU A 66 21.70 16.54 -12.86
C LEU A 66 21.98 17.80 -13.69
N GLN A 67 21.97 18.99 -13.05
CA GLN A 67 22.31 20.25 -13.70
C GLN A 67 23.74 20.24 -14.28
N LYS A 68 24.68 19.54 -13.64
CA LYS A 68 26.05 19.37 -14.18
C LYS A 68 26.07 18.73 -15.57
N ILE A 69 25.15 17.78 -15.82
CA ILE A 69 25.05 17.10 -17.11
C ILE A 69 24.56 18.10 -18.16
N ARG A 70 23.53 18.89 -17.83
CA ARG A 70 23.04 19.95 -18.69
C ARG A 70 24.15 20.97 -19.01
N ASP A 71 24.82 21.46 -17.98
CA ASP A 71 25.88 22.47 -18.13
C ASP A 71 27.01 21.96 -19.03
N ALA A 72 27.37 20.68 -18.87
CA ALA A 72 28.37 20.04 -19.74
C ALA A 72 27.90 19.93 -21.20
N ILE A 73 26.63 19.66 -21.46
CA ILE A 73 26.06 19.64 -22.81
C ILE A 73 26.06 21.05 -23.41
N LEU A 74 25.71 22.07 -22.62
CA LEU A 74 25.60 23.46 -23.11
C LEU A 74 26.94 24.07 -23.56
N VAL A 75 28.06 23.57 -23.07
CA VAL A 75 29.40 24.00 -23.52
C VAL A 75 29.89 23.28 -24.77
N MET A 76 29.13 22.28 -25.25
CA MET A 76 29.47 21.56 -26.50
C MET A 76 29.31 22.46 -27.74
N PRO A 77 30.15 22.31 -28.79
CA PRO A 77 30.04 23.08 -30.04
C PRO A 77 28.68 22.96 -30.73
N ASP A 78 28.02 21.79 -30.63
CA ASP A 78 26.65 21.54 -31.10
C ASP A 78 25.77 21.12 -29.92
N SER A 79 25.58 22.02 -28.99
CA SER A 79 24.76 21.77 -27.79
C SER A 79 23.32 21.43 -28.12
N GLU A 80 22.74 22.07 -29.15
CA GLU A 80 21.39 21.81 -29.62
C GLU A 80 21.23 20.38 -30.15
N GLY A 81 22.19 19.93 -30.98
CA GLY A 81 22.21 18.56 -31.49
C GLY A 81 22.39 17.53 -30.37
N HIS A 82 23.20 17.84 -29.35
CA HIS A 82 23.39 16.95 -28.19
C HIS A 82 22.14 16.87 -27.31
N LEU A 83 21.46 17.99 -27.03
CA LEU A 83 20.18 17.98 -26.28
C LEU A 83 19.10 17.22 -27.03
N LYS A 84 19.01 17.39 -28.35
CA LYS A 84 18.07 16.62 -29.19
C LYS A 84 18.36 15.11 -29.11
N ALA A 85 19.60 14.71 -29.31
CA ALA A 85 20.02 13.30 -29.23
C ALA A 85 19.79 12.71 -27.84
N PHE A 86 20.02 13.51 -26.78
CA PHE A 86 19.72 13.10 -25.40
C PHE A 86 18.22 12.87 -25.19
N GLY A 87 17.34 13.75 -25.66
CA GLY A 87 15.88 13.59 -25.57
C GLY A 87 15.38 12.34 -26.31
N GLU A 88 15.89 12.09 -27.54
CA GLU A 88 15.59 10.86 -28.30
C GLU A 88 16.03 9.62 -27.53
N SER A 89 17.21 9.66 -26.90
CA SER A 89 17.74 8.59 -26.08
C SER A 89 16.86 8.34 -24.84
N VAL A 90 16.40 9.39 -24.17
CA VAL A 90 15.47 9.30 -23.03
C VAL A 90 14.19 8.56 -23.43
N THR A 91 13.57 8.95 -24.54
CA THR A 91 12.34 8.31 -25.06
C THR A 91 12.56 6.82 -25.37
N ASN A 92 13.69 6.49 -25.99
CA ASN A 92 14.02 5.10 -26.34
C ASN A 92 14.33 4.24 -25.10
N THR A 93 15.02 4.82 -24.12
CA THR A 93 15.38 4.14 -22.87
C THR A 93 14.15 3.90 -22.02
N SER A 94 13.24 4.87 -21.89
CA SER A 94 12.03 4.78 -21.06
C SER A 94 11.12 3.60 -21.44
N ARG A 95 11.15 3.16 -22.70
CA ARG A 95 10.42 1.97 -23.19
C ARG A 95 10.93 0.65 -22.59
N ARG A 96 12.17 0.62 -22.13
CA ARG A 96 12.84 -0.59 -21.63
C ARG A 96 12.99 -0.61 -20.12
N LEU A 97 12.65 0.49 -19.47
CA LEU A 97 12.73 0.59 -18.01
C LEU A 97 11.62 -0.23 -17.33
N THR A 98 11.92 -0.67 -16.12
CA THR A 98 10.89 -1.25 -15.27
C THR A 98 9.82 -0.21 -14.92
N PRO A 99 8.58 -0.64 -14.65
CA PRO A 99 7.47 0.28 -14.33
C PRO A 99 7.81 1.28 -13.23
N GLU A 100 8.58 0.84 -12.25
CA GLU A 100 8.98 1.61 -11.08
C GLU A 100 9.88 2.79 -11.41
N LEU A 101 10.79 2.57 -12.35
CA LEU A 101 11.81 3.55 -12.69
C LEU A 101 11.33 4.59 -13.70
N LYS A 102 10.36 4.22 -14.52
CA LYS A 102 9.94 5.05 -15.66
C LYS A 102 9.54 6.48 -15.24
N PRO A 103 8.61 6.71 -14.28
CA PRO A 103 8.23 8.07 -13.89
C PRO A 103 9.41 8.88 -13.34
N ARG A 104 10.26 8.23 -12.54
CA ARG A 104 11.45 8.85 -11.95
C ARG A 104 12.46 9.24 -13.02
N TYR A 105 12.73 8.34 -13.98
CA TYR A 105 13.64 8.57 -15.09
C TYR A 105 13.18 9.73 -15.96
N LEU A 106 11.88 9.78 -16.30
CA LEU A 106 11.30 10.85 -17.08
C LEU A 106 11.38 12.20 -16.35
N ARG A 107 11.01 12.28 -15.09
CA ARG A 107 11.12 13.51 -14.29
C ARG A 107 12.57 14.00 -14.20
N ALA A 108 13.50 13.11 -13.93
CA ALA A 108 14.92 13.43 -13.84
C ALA A 108 15.48 13.93 -15.19
N SER A 109 15.06 13.36 -16.31
CA SER A 109 15.49 13.79 -17.64
C SER A 109 15.06 15.23 -17.97
N LEU A 110 13.93 15.68 -17.42
CA LEU A 110 13.46 17.06 -17.58
C LEU A 110 14.35 18.09 -16.87
N THR A 111 15.13 17.69 -15.86
CA THR A 111 16.16 18.56 -15.27
C THR A 111 17.29 18.84 -16.26
N VAL A 112 17.66 17.86 -17.09
CA VAL A 112 18.69 18.02 -18.13
C VAL A 112 18.14 18.75 -19.33
N LEU A 113 16.94 18.38 -19.79
CA LEU A 113 16.30 18.95 -20.98
C LEU A 113 15.64 20.30 -20.71
N GLU A 114 15.19 20.56 -19.49
CA GLU A 114 14.48 21.77 -19.05
C GLU A 114 13.37 22.17 -20.06
N ASN A 115 13.50 23.32 -20.73
CA ASN A 115 12.53 23.82 -21.72
C ASN A 115 12.90 23.42 -23.18
N HIS A 116 13.90 22.57 -23.36
CA HIS A 116 14.29 22.16 -24.71
C HIS A 116 13.17 21.34 -25.38
N PRO A 117 12.88 21.54 -26.69
CA PRO A 117 11.80 20.84 -27.39
C PRO A 117 11.93 19.31 -27.36
N ALA A 118 13.14 18.78 -27.34
CA ALA A 118 13.35 17.33 -27.24
C ALA A 118 12.89 16.71 -25.91
N GLY A 119 12.57 17.53 -24.90
CA GLY A 119 11.96 17.12 -23.65
C GLY A 119 10.44 17.00 -23.69
N GLU A 120 9.80 17.45 -24.78
CA GLU A 120 8.33 17.47 -24.88
C GLU A 120 7.68 16.09 -24.67
N PRO A 121 8.16 15.00 -25.31
CA PRO A 121 7.56 13.68 -25.09
C PRO A 121 7.67 13.20 -23.63
N ALA A 122 8.77 13.53 -22.93
CA ALA A 122 8.93 13.21 -21.52
C ALA A 122 8.00 14.06 -20.63
N ARG A 123 7.82 15.32 -20.98
CA ARG A 123 6.95 16.26 -20.26
C ARG A 123 5.48 15.87 -20.39
N GLU A 124 5.03 15.53 -21.58
CA GLU A 124 3.67 15.06 -21.84
C GLU A 124 3.35 13.81 -20.99
N LEU A 125 4.27 12.85 -20.93
CA LEU A 125 4.09 11.66 -20.10
C LEU A 125 4.08 11.95 -18.59
N VAL A 126 4.95 12.85 -18.13
CA VAL A 126 4.95 13.24 -16.70
C VAL A 126 3.65 13.96 -16.35
N LEU A 127 3.14 14.84 -17.21
CA LEU A 127 1.84 15.47 -17.02
C LEU A 127 0.71 14.44 -17.00
N HIS A 128 0.69 13.52 -17.96
CA HIS A 128 -0.28 12.43 -18.00
C HIS A 128 -0.27 11.61 -16.71
N TYR A 129 0.90 11.25 -16.16
CA TYR A 129 0.97 10.52 -14.89
C TYR A 129 0.48 11.36 -13.69
N ASN A 130 0.72 12.67 -13.70
CA ASN A 130 0.19 13.54 -12.66
C ASN A 130 -1.34 13.65 -12.76
N ASP A 131 -1.89 13.79 -13.97
CA ASP A 131 -3.34 13.82 -14.20
C ASP A 131 -4.00 12.51 -13.72
N LEU A 132 -3.37 11.35 -13.99
CA LEU A 132 -3.86 10.06 -13.49
C LEU A 132 -3.84 9.98 -11.96
N LEU A 133 -2.81 10.55 -11.31
CA LEU A 133 -2.74 10.60 -9.84
C LEU A 133 -3.78 11.53 -9.23
N ASP A 134 -4.27 12.51 -9.97
CA ASP A 134 -5.39 13.36 -9.54
C ASP A 134 -6.73 12.64 -9.63
N GLU A 135 -6.84 11.61 -10.47
CA GLU A 135 -8.05 10.80 -10.66
C GLU A 135 -8.13 9.57 -9.74
N VAL A 136 -7.09 9.24 -8.99
CA VAL A 136 -7.06 8.08 -8.08
C VAL A 136 -6.39 8.43 -6.77
N LYS A 137 -7.01 8.01 -5.66
CA LYS A 137 -6.50 8.27 -4.30
C LYS A 137 -6.64 7.02 -3.45
N LEU A 138 -5.61 6.70 -2.72
CA LEU A 138 -5.74 5.74 -1.62
C LEU A 138 -6.44 6.46 -0.47
N VAL A 139 -7.43 5.81 0.12
CA VAL A 139 -8.15 6.36 1.26
C VAL A 139 -8.08 5.40 2.43
N ALA A 140 -7.88 5.97 3.61
CA ALA A 140 -8.05 5.29 4.87
C ALA A 140 -9.21 5.97 5.60
N GLN A 141 -10.12 5.21 6.16
CA GLN A 141 -11.28 5.74 6.90
C GLN A 141 -11.43 4.97 8.20
N ILE A 142 -11.41 5.70 9.31
CA ILE A 142 -11.63 5.12 10.63
C ILE A 142 -13.07 4.62 10.71
N ASP A 143 -13.23 3.38 11.18
CA ASP A 143 -14.54 2.82 11.46
C ASP A 143 -15.08 3.41 12.78
N GLY A 144 -15.81 4.50 12.67
CA GLY A 144 -16.39 5.25 13.78
C GLY A 144 -15.71 6.61 14.01
N SER A 145 -15.42 6.95 15.26
CA SER A 145 -14.85 8.23 15.67
C SER A 145 -13.34 8.26 15.57
N ASP A 146 -12.77 9.47 15.43
CA ASP A 146 -11.33 9.75 15.56
C ASP A 146 -10.80 9.62 17.01
N GLU A 147 -11.71 9.61 18.00
CA GLU A 147 -11.39 9.17 19.37
C GLU A 147 -11.26 7.64 19.40
N ILE A 148 -10.04 7.15 19.14
CA ILE A 148 -9.78 5.70 19.00
C ILE A 148 -9.53 5.01 20.35
N GLY A 149 -9.03 5.74 21.35
CA GLY A 149 -8.57 5.17 22.61
C GLY A 149 -7.32 4.28 22.47
N HIS A 150 -6.80 3.75 23.59
CA HIS A 150 -5.57 2.92 23.57
C HIS A 150 -5.75 1.52 24.21
N THR A 151 -6.90 1.22 24.81
CA THR A 151 -7.10 -0.08 25.46
C THR A 151 -7.84 -1.09 24.60
N LYS A 152 -8.64 -0.63 23.65
CA LYS A 152 -9.48 -1.47 22.78
C LYS A 152 -9.10 -1.31 21.31
N PRO A 153 -9.31 -2.34 20.50
CA PRO A 153 -9.09 -2.24 19.08
C PRO A 153 -10.15 -1.34 18.40
N PHE A 154 -9.75 -0.76 17.28
CA PHE A 154 -10.61 -0.04 16.35
C PHE A 154 -10.34 -0.48 14.92
N GLY A 155 -11.23 -0.17 14.01
CA GLY A 155 -11.12 -0.54 12.61
C GLY A 155 -10.68 0.60 11.71
N LEU A 156 -9.97 0.26 10.64
CA LEU A 156 -9.57 1.15 9.57
C LEU A 156 -9.92 0.53 8.22
N PHE A 157 -10.83 1.16 7.47
CA PHE A 157 -11.11 0.80 6.09
C PHE A 157 -10.04 1.38 5.17
N ILE A 158 -9.52 0.55 4.27
CA ILE A 158 -8.62 0.95 3.20
C ILE A 158 -9.34 0.74 1.87
N GLY A 159 -9.33 1.75 1.01
CA GLY A 159 -9.98 1.71 -0.30
C GLY A 159 -9.31 2.62 -1.31
N LEU A 160 -9.70 2.48 -2.58
CA LEU A 160 -9.33 3.39 -3.65
C LEU A 160 -10.55 4.23 -4.02
N ARG A 161 -10.41 5.56 -3.96
CA ARG A 161 -11.32 6.50 -4.62
C ARG A 161 -10.76 6.84 -5.99
N HIS A 162 -11.60 6.78 -6.98
CA HIS A 162 -11.17 6.96 -8.37
C HIS A 162 -12.33 7.43 -9.24
N THR A 163 -12.00 8.01 -10.38
CA THR A 163 -13.00 8.31 -11.40
C THR A 163 -13.47 7.02 -12.10
N SER A 164 -14.64 7.07 -12.73
CA SER A 164 -15.14 5.95 -13.54
C SER A 164 -14.29 5.73 -14.80
N ASP A 165 -13.61 6.77 -15.27
CA ASP A 165 -12.82 6.71 -16.50
C ASP A 165 -11.50 5.97 -16.24
N ILE A 166 -10.77 6.32 -15.19
CA ILE A 166 -9.54 5.60 -14.82
C ILE A 166 -9.84 4.14 -14.41
N GLU A 167 -10.98 3.87 -13.77
CA GLU A 167 -11.38 2.49 -13.47
C GLU A 167 -11.55 1.66 -14.74
N ARG A 168 -12.18 2.23 -15.76
CA ARG A 168 -12.39 1.57 -17.05
C ARG A 168 -11.06 1.31 -17.77
N GLU A 169 -10.16 2.27 -17.79
CA GLU A 169 -8.84 2.15 -18.38
C GLU A 169 -7.98 1.11 -17.64
N ALA A 170 -8.07 1.09 -16.32
CA ALA A 170 -7.39 0.12 -15.46
C ALA A 170 -8.00 -1.30 -15.54
N GLY A 171 -9.17 -1.49 -16.17
CA GLY A 171 -9.86 -2.78 -16.25
C GLY A 171 -10.51 -3.22 -14.93
N GLY A 172 -10.68 -2.30 -13.99
CA GLY A 172 -11.30 -2.50 -12.68
C GLY A 172 -10.29 -2.80 -11.56
N PHE A 173 -10.35 -2.02 -10.49
CA PHE A 173 -9.39 -2.10 -9.37
C PHE A 173 -9.62 -3.32 -8.47
N ALA A 174 -10.79 -3.94 -8.47
CA ALA A 174 -11.02 -5.16 -7.71
C ALA A 174 -10.10 -6.32 -8.14
N ARG A 175 -9.72 -6.36 -9.41
CA ARG A 175 -8.79 -7.36 -9.95
C ARG A 175 -7.35 -7.16 -9.48
N TYR A 176 -7.02 -5.96 -9.06
CA TYR A 176 -5.68 -5.60 -8.63
C TYR A 176 -5.19 -6.47 -7.47
N LEU A 177 -6.06 -6.72 -6.48
CA LEU A 177 -5.72 -7.52 -5.31
C LEU A 177 -5.52 -9.01 -5.60
N VAL A 178 -5.98 -9.48 -6.76
CA VAL A 178 -5.90 -10.90 -7.15
C VAL A 178 -4.63 -11.23 -7.95
N GLY A 179 -3.75 -10.24 -8.17
CA GLY A 179 -2.52 -10.42 -8.96
C GLY A 179 -2.77 -10.49 -10.47
N GLY A 180 -3.97 -10.10 -10.92
CA GLY A 180 -4.27 -9.92 -12.33
C GLY A 180 -3.87 -8.51 -12.78
N SER A 181 -3.19 -8.38 -13.94
CA SER A 181 -3.04 -7.09 -14.61
C SER A 181 -4.42 -6.47 -14.79
N SER A 182 -4.56 -5.19 -14.45
CA SER A 182 -5.79 -4.44 -14.66
C SER A 182 -6.28 -4.45 -16.12
N THR A 183 -5.38 -4.63 -17.08
CA THR A 183 -5.67 -4.64 -18.51
C THR A 183 -6.04 -6.02 -19.09
N GLY A 184 -6.10 -7.08 -18.27
CA GLY A 184 -6.40 -8.44 -18.75
C GLY A 184 -5.30 -9.07 -19.60
N THR A 185 -4.22 -8.37 -19.88
CA THR A 185 -3.02 -8.91 -20.50
C THR A 185 -2.14 -9.49 -19.38
N PRO A 186 -1.81 -10.79 -19.42
CA PRO A 186 -0.85 -11.32 -18.47
C PRO A 186 0.47 -10.56 -18.68
N TYR A 187 0.95 -9.90 -17.62
CA TYR A 187 2.29 -9.34 -17.62
C TYR A 187 3.29 -10.49 -17.71
N PHE A 188 3.65 -10.86 -18.91
CA PHE A 188 4.86 -11.62 -19.17
C PHE A 188 6.05 -10.65 -19.16
N TYR A 189 6.37 -10.08 -18.00
CA TYR A 189 7.74 -9.77 -17.75
C TYR A 189 8.48 -11.10 -17.54
N PRO A 190 9.61 -11.32 -18.23
CA PRO A 190 10.46 -12.41 -17.85
C PRO A 190 10.74 -12.27 -16.37
N ARG A 191 10.36 -13.29 -15.62
CA ARG A 191 10.54 -13.35 -14.16
C ARG A 191 12.04 -13.38 -13.90
N TYR A 192 12.60 -12.20 -13.66
CA TYR A 192 13.96 -12.12 -13.12
C TYR A 192 13.94 -12.55 -11.65
N PRO A 193 15.04 -13.17 -11.15
CA PRO A 193 15.18 -13.48 -9.73
C PRO A 193 15.06 -12.16 -8.93
N GLY A 194 14.02 -12.03 -8.12
CA GLY A 194 13.60 -10.79 -7.44
C GLY A 194 12.16 -10.42 -7.80
N GLN A 195 11.29 -11.43 -8.06
CA GLN A 195 9.90 -11.22 -8.45
C GLN A 195 9.20 -10.28 -7.49
N ARG A 196 8.49 -9.32 -8.07
CA ARG A 196 7.49 -8.54 -7.38
C ARG A 196 6.50 -9.48 -6.70
N GLN A 197 6.27 -9.27 -5.43
CA GLN A 197 5.22 -9.94 -4.67
C GLN A 197 3.86 -9.64 -5.32
N ALA A 198 2.85 -10.44 -5.05
CA ALA A 198 1.50 -10.10 -5.46
C ALA A 198 1.13 -8.72 -4.88
N PRO A 199 0.41 -7.85 -5.59
CA PRO A 199 0.05 -6.51 -5.10
C PRO A 199 -0.63 -6.54 -3.72
N ARG A 200 -1.35 -7.60 -3.42
CA ARG A 200 -1.94 -7.84 -2.10
C ARG A 200 -0.87 -8.00 -1.02
N ASP A 201 0.13 -8.83 -1.28
CA ASP A 201 1.19 -9.13 -0.30
C ASP A 201 2.05 -7.89 -0.06
N ASP A 202 2.34 -7.11 -1.14
CA ASP A 202 3.03 -5.82 -1.04
C ASP A 202 2.25 -4.82 -0.18
N LEU A 203 0.93 -4.74 -0.37
CA LEU A 203 0.06 -3.85 0.42
C LEU A 203 0.00 -4.32 1.88
N GLU A 204 -0.13 -5.63 2.13
CA GLU A 204 -0.17 -6.21 3.47
C GLU A 204 1.13 -5.91 4.23
N GLU A 205 2.28 -6.13 3.60
CA GLU A 205 3.58 -5.83 4.19
C GLU A 205 3.73 -4.33 4.49
N HIS A 206 3.34 -3.47 3.54
CA HIS A 206 3.42 -2.02 3.72
C HIS A 206 2.52 -1.54 4.85
N LEU A 207 1.26 -1.98 4.90
CA LEU A 207 0.32 -1.65 5.97
C LEU A 207 0.83 -2.13 7.32
N GLY A 208 1.29 -3.39 7.40
CA GLY A 208 1.84 -3.97 8.63
C GLY A 208 3.04 -3.19 9.14
N LYS A 209 3.96 -2.80 8.27
CA LYS A 209 5.17 -2.05 8.63
C LYS A 209 4.84 -0.63 9.06
N LYS A 210 4.06 0.10 8.27
CA LYS A 210 3.77 1.53 8.52
C LYS A 210 2.86 1.74 9.72
N LEU A 211 1.79 0.97 9.80
CA LEU A 211 0.88 1.03 10.96
C LEU A 211 1.54 0.46 12.21
N GLY A 212 2.37 -0.58 12.06
CA GLY A 212 3.12 -1.19 13.15
C GLY A 212 4.09 -0.26 13.88
N GLU A 213 4.40 0.92 13.35
CA GLU A 213 5.19 1.93 14.07
C GLU A 213 4.45 2.44 15.32
N ASN A 214 3.17 2.77 15.20
CA ASN A 214 2.34 3.38 16.25
C ASN A 214 1.24 2.48 16.81
N PHE A 215 0.90 1.41 16.09
CA PHE A 215 -0.23 0.54 16.42
C PHE A 215 0.22 -0.92 16.54
N GLU A 216 -0.54 -1.68 17.33
CA GLU A 216 -0.56 -3.13 17.27
C GLU A 216 -1.54 -3.53 16.15
N VAL A 217 -1.01 -4.08 15.05
CA VAL A 217 -1.82 -4.57 13.93
C VAL A 217 -2.30 -5.96 14.27
N GLN A 218 -3.58 -6.11 14.60
CA GLN A 218 -4.17 -7.39 15.01
C GLN A 218 -4.55 -8.26 13.81
N SER A 219 -5.13 -7.66 12.78
CA SER A 219 -5.43 -8.35 11.52
C SER A 219 -5.55 -7.40 10.35
N ILE A 220 -5.27 -7.92 9.13
CA ILE A 220 -5.53 -7.26 7.85
C ILE A 220 -6.43 -8.21 7.05
N THR A 221 -7.69 -7.82 6.87
CA THR A 221 -8.68 -8.63 6.14
C THR A 221 -8.97 -7.98 4.80
N PHE A 222 -8.55 -8.62 3.73
CA PHE A 222 -8.83 -8.14 2.38
C PHE A 222 -10.25 -8.45 1.96
N HIS A 223 -10.80 -7.56 1.16
CA HIS A 223 -12.11 -7.75 0.58
C HIS A 223 -12.14 -8.91 -0.42
N ASP A 224 -13.32 -9.55 -0.58
CA ASP A 224 -13.51 -10.61 -1.57
C ASP A 224 -13.28 -10.05 -3.01
N THR A 225 -12.75 -10.89 -3.85
CA THR A 225 -12.44 -10.62 -5.27
C THR A 225 -13.65 -10.26 -6.13
N LYS A 226 -14.88 -10.53 -5.64
CA LYS A 226 -16.14 -10.20 -6.30
C LYS A 226 -16.63 -8.78 -6.00
N ILE A 227 -15.86 -8.01 -5.25
CA ILE A 227 -16.24 -6.65 -4.89
C ILE A 227 -16.40 -5.79 -6.13
N GLN A 228 -17.39 -4.94 -6.10
CA GLN A 228 -17.62 -3.92 -7.12
C GLN A 228 -17.35 -2.54 -6.55
N SER A 229 -16.83 -1.65 -7.38
CA SER A 229 -16.75 -0.25 -7.02
C SER A 229 -18.15 0.34 -6.84
N ARG A 230 -18.29 1.20 -5.85
CA ARG A 230 -19.56 1.88 -5.53
C ARG A 230 -19.45 3.37 -5.84
N THR A 231 -20.56 3.99 -6.22
CA THR A 231 -20.64 5.46 -6.31
C THR A 231 -20.58 6.06 -4.91
N ILE A 232 -19.87 7.17 -4.78
CA ILE A 232 -19.83 7.98 -3.57
C ILE A 232 -20.58 9.30 -3.83
N GLY A 233 -20.80 10.11 -2.80
CA GLY A 233 -21.57 11.36 -2.93
C GLY A 233 -20.97 12.41 -3.87
N GLU A 234 -19.76 12.21 -4.37
CA GLU A 234 -19.07 13.06 -5.31
C GLU A 234 -19.35 12.60 -6.76
N PRO A 235 -19.93 13.46 -7.63
CA PRO A 235 -20.25 13.08 -9.01
C PRO A 235 -19.03 12.64 -9.79
N GLY A 236 -19.13 11.52 -10.51
CA GLY A 236 -18.05 10.95 -11.31
C GLY A 236 -17.04 10.12 -10.52
N TRP A 237 -17.08 10.16 -9.19
CA TRP A 237 -16.20 9.40 -8.33
C TRP A 237 -16.83 8.10 -7.81
N ARG A 238 -15.99 7.12 -7.65
CA ARG A 238 -16.32 5.79 -7.14
C ARG A 238 -15.32 5.39 -6.06
N GLU A 239 -15.67 4.37 -5.30
CA GLU A 239 -14.77 3.79 -4.30
C GLU A 239 -14.76 2.27 -4.45
N THR A 240 -13.55 1.71 -4.54
CA THR A 240 -13.31 0.27 -4.48
C THR A 240 -12.69 -0.07 -3.14
N PRO A 241 -13.40 -0.76 -2.24
CA PRO A 241 -12.85 -1.20 -0.98
C PRO A 241 -11.75 -2.25 -1.20
N LEU A 242 -10.67 -2.18 -0.45
CA LEU A 242 -9.52 -3.09 -0.55
C LEU A 242 -9.37 -3.96 0.69
N ALA A 243 -9.29 -3.36 1.87
CA ALA A 243 -9.04 -4.07 3.11
C ALA A 243 -9.69 -3.39 4.32
N TYR A 244 -9.83 -4.17 5.38
CA TYR A 244 -10.12 -3.70 6.74
C TYR A 244 -8.99 -4.11 7.66
N VAL A 245 -8.45 -3.15 8.40
CA VAL A 245 -7.34 -3.36 9.33
C VAL A 245 -7.85 -3.18 10.75
N LEU A 246 -7.67 -4.19 11.59
CA LEU A 246 -7.97 -4.12 13.02
C LEU A 246 -6.72 -3.68 13.76
N LEU A 247 -6.80 -2.53 14.42
CA LEU A 247 -5.69 -1.83 15.05
C LEU A 247 -5.97 -1.56 16.53
N LYS A 248 -4.91 -1.53 17.32
CA LYS A 248 -4.94 -1.00 18.67
C LYS A 248 -3.78 -0.03 18.85
N ALA A 249 -4.02 1.16 19.39
CA ALA A 249 -2.94 2.10 19.67
C ALA A 249 -1.99 1.52 20.72
N LYS A 250 -0.69 1.66 20.52
CA LYS A 250 0.34 1.14 21.44
C LYS A 250 0.30 1.85 22.79
N ASP A 251 -0.02 3.15 22.76
CA ASP A 251 -0.15 3.97 23.96
C ASP A 251 -1.02 5.20 23.72
N ALA A 252 -1.26 5.98 24.75
CA ALA A 252 -2.10 7.17 24.73
C ALA A 252 -1.47 8.38 23.99
N SER A 253 -0.20 8.31 23.58
CA SER A 253 0.49 9.39 22.87
C SER A 253 0.28 9.35 21.36
N VAL A 254 -0.32 8.28 20.86
CA VAL A 254 -0.61 8.14 19.42
C VAL A 254 -1.64 9.19 19.00
N ASP A 255 -1.22 10.09 18.10
CA ASP A 255 -2.00 11.24 17.65
C ASP A 255 -2.36 11.21 16.16
N ARG A 256 -1.84 10.23 15.40
CA ARG A 256 -2.07 10.15 13.96
C ARG A 256 -1.95 8.76 13.38
N ILE A 257 -2.70 8.50 12.32
CA ILE A 257 -2.47 7.43 11.37
C ILE A 257 -1.52 7.98 10.30
N PRO A 258 -0.35 7.33 10.06
CA PRO A 258 0.62 7.80 9.09
C PRO A 258 0.07 7.76 7.65
N GLU A 259 0.73 8.47 6.76
CA GLU A 259 0.50 8.32 5.33
C GLU A 259 0.81 6.89 4.90
N LEU A 260 -0.14 6.26 4.22
CA LEU A 260 -0.02 4.94 3.64
C LEU A 260 0.17 5.08 2.14
N GLN A 261 0.90 4.16 1.53
CA GLN A 261 1.16 4.15 0.09
C GLN A 261 0.79 2.80 -0.51
N MET A 262 0.26 2.83 -1.71
CA MET A 262 0.08 1.68 -2.57
C MET A 262 0.56 2.02 -3.98
N ASP A 263 1.21 1.04 -4.63
CA ASP A 263 1.67 1.19 -5.99
C ASP A 263 0.67 0.55 -6.95
N LEU A 264 0.08 1.36 -7.82
CA LEU A 264 -0.84 0.89 -8.85
C LEU A 264 -0.09 0.58 -10.15
N ASP A 265 -0.30 -0.62 -10.70
CA ASP A 265 0.11 -0.94 -12.06
C ASP A 265 -0.80 -0.21 -13.05
N PHE A 266 -0.18 0.52 -13.95
CA PHE A 266 -0.87 1.19 -15.03
C PHE A 266 -0.17 0.92 -16.36
N TYR A 267 -0.91 1.02 -17.46
CA TYR A 267 -0.36 0.79 -18.80
C TYR A 267 -0.54 2.05 -19.65
N ASP A 268 0.55 2.53 -20.22
CA ASP A 268 0.54 3.68 -21.11
C ASP A 268 1.09 3.33 -22.52
N SER A 269 1.21 4.34 -23.37
CA SER A 269 1.75 4.18 -24.74
C SER A 269 3.20 3.70 -24.80
N LEU A 270 3.97 3.85 -23.72
CA LEU A 270 5.35 3.38 -23.57
C LEU A 270 5.45 2.06 -22.79
N GLY A 271 4.33 1.45 -22.47
CA GLY A 271 4.24 0.20 -21.69
C GLY A 271 3.90 0.42 -20.21
N PRO A 272 4.18 -0.55 -19.35
CA PRO A 272 3.74 -0.51 -17.96
C PRO A 272 4.43 0.59 -17.17
N VAL A 273 3.69 1.17 -16.22
CA VAL A 273 4.15 2.17 -15.26
C VAL A 273 3.54 1.87 -13.90
N LEU A 274 4.20 2.28 -12.83
CA LEU A 274 3.68 2.26 -11.47
C LEU A 274 3.35 3.66 -11.01
N LEU A 275 2.11 3.82 -10.55
CA LEU A 275 1.60 5.05 -9.99
C LEU A 275 1.54 4.89 -8.46
N PRO A 276 2.37 5.60 -7.68
CA PRO A 276 2.28 5.58 -6.24
C PRO A 276 1.09 6.43 -5.79
N VAL A 277 0.05 5.78 -5.22
CA VAL A 277 -1.09 6.47 -4.62
C VAL A 277 -0.96 6.46 -3.11
N THR A 278 -1.28 7.57 -2.46
CA THR A 278 -1.10 7.73 -1.02
C THR A 278 -2.37 8.19 -0.33
N THR A 279 -2.46 7.93 0.99
CA THR A 279 -3.49 8.52 1.86
C THR A 279 -3.00 9.83 2.44
N ALA A 280 -3.91 10.69 2.83
CA ALA A 280 -3.57 11.77 3.76
C ALA A 280 -3.30 11.20 5.17
N THR A 281 -2.42 11.88 5.92
CA THR A 281 -2.26 11.64 7.35
C THR A 281 -3.56 12.02 8.07
N GLN A 282 -4.06 11.14 8.96
CA GLN A 282 -5.28 11.40 9.74
C GLN A 282 -4.92 11.63 11.21
N ILE A 283 -5.51 12.67 11.80
CA ILE A 283 -5.38 12.95 13.22
C ILE A 283 -6.33 12.03 13.98
N VAL A 284 -5.85 11.45 15.07
CA VAL A 284 -6.62 10.57 15.97
C VAL A 284 -6.35 10.96 17.43
N ASP A 285 -7.24 10.55 18.32
CA ASP A 285 -7.05 10.71 19.75
C ASP A 285 -7.06 9.36 20.46
N ALA A 286 -5.88 8.93 20.91
CA ALA A 286 -5.71 7.72 21.69
C ALA A 286 -5.68 7.96 23.22
N ARG A 287 -5.78 9.21 23.69
CA ARG A 287 -5.74 9.52 25.14
C ARG A 287 -6.89 8.93 25.93
N PRO A 288 -8.15 8.85 25.43
CA PRO A 288 -9.20 8.13 26.14
C PRO A 288 -8.82 6.67 26.38
N GLU A 289 -9.28 6.09 27.50
CA GLU A 289 -9.05 4.66 27.75
C GLU A 289 -9.68 3.80 26.65
N SER A 290 -10.86 4.17 26.17
CA SER A 290 -11.56 3.45 25.10
C SER A 290 -12.32 4.40 24.18
N ALA A 291 -12.39 4.02 22.90
CA ALA A 291 -13.22 4.68 21.92
C ALA A 291 -14.72 4.68 22.35
N PRO A 292 -15.50 5.67 21.87
CA PRO A 292 -16.96 5.62 21.99
C PRO A 292 -17.54 4.30 21.45
N ALA A 293 -18.64 3.84 22.04
CA ALA A 293 -19.32 2.64 21.56
C ALA A 293 -19.69 2.78 20.08
N ARG A 294 -19.36 1.77 19.30
CA ARG A 294 -19.64 1.73 17.86
C ARG A 294 -20.93 0.95 17.62
N PRO A 295 -21.72 1.30 16.60
CA PRO A 295 -22.86 0.50 16.22
C PRO A 295 -22.48 -0.94 15.93
N LEU A 296 -23.28 -1.87 16.44
CA LEU A 296 -23.19 -3.30 16.14
C LEU A 296 -24.56 -3.72 15.65
N ASP A 297 -24.65 -4.19 14.41
CA ASP A 297 -25.90 -4.63 13.80
C ASP A 297 -25.84 -6.14 13.50
N GLY A 298 -27.02 -6.77 13.49
CA GLY A 298 -27.16 -8.16 13.07
C GLY A 298 -26.36 -9.14 13.93
N LEU A 299 -26.37 -8.90 15.25
CA LEU A 299 -25.69 -9.81 16.19
C LEU A 299 -26.37 -11.18 16.20
N GLU A 300 -25.58 -12.20 15.91
CA GLU A 300 -25.93 -13.60 16.04
C GLU A 300 -25.08 -14.21 17.14
N LEU A 301 -25.71 -14.93 18.07
CA LEU A 301 -25.03 -15.62 19.15
C LEU A 301 -25.35 -17.11 19.05
N MET A 302 -24.31 -17.93 18.87
CA MET A 302 -24.42 -19.37 18.89
C MET A 302 -23.80 -19.91 20.16
N GLN A 303 -24.36 -20.99 20.69
CA GLN A 303 -23.84 -21.67 21.88
C GLN A 303 -23.63 -23.17 21.57
N THR A 304 -22.55 -23.72 22.05
CA THR A 304 -22.21 -25.14 21.92
C THR A 304 -21.72 -25.65 23.26
N LEU A 305 -22.37 -26.68 23.80
CA LEU A 305 -21.98 -27.32 25.03
C LEU A 305 -21.13 -28.54 24.73
N ASP A 306 -19.89 -28.56 25.22
CA ASP A 306 -19.03 -29.75 25.17
C ASP A 306 -19.13 -30.52 26.48
N SER A 307 -19.80 -31.67 26.41
CA SER A 307 -20.00 -32.56 27.55
C SER A 307 -18.99 -33.74 27.58
N ARG A 308 -17.99 -33.74 26.71
CA ARG A 308 -17.02 -34.85 26.61
C ARG A 308 -16.01 -34.91 27.74
N LEU A 309 -15.79 -33.81 28.47
CA LEU A 309 -14.82 -33.68 29.54
C LEU A 309 -15.50 -33.71 30.92
N THR A 310 -16.27 -34.75 31.19
CA THR A 310 -16.94 -34.94 32.48
C THR A 310 -16.14 -35.88 33.38
N GLY A 311 -14.95 -35.43 33.84
CA GLY A 311 -14.26 -36.04 34.97
C GLY A 311 -14.78 -35.44 36.27
N GLU A 312 -14.68 -36.16 37.39
CA GLU A 312 -15.21 -35.75 38.70
C GLU A 312 -14.72 -34.37 39.23
N ASN A 313 -13.76 -33.73 38.52
CA ASN A 313 -13.22 -32.40 38.86
C ASN A 313 -13.12 -31.46 37.66
N GLU A 314 -13.52 -31.86 36.46
CA GLU A 314 -13.47 -31.04 35.26
C GLU A 314 -14.89 -30.58 34.90
N GLY A 315 -15.09 -29.27 34.86
CA GLY A 315 -16.39 -28.69 34.53
C GLY A 315 -16.77 -28.90 33.07
N LEU A 316 -18.04 -28.63 32.72
CA LEU A 316 -18.50 -28.56 31.34
C LEU A 316 -17.92 -27.35 30.65
N THR A 317 -17.64 -27.42 29.35
CA THR A 317 -17.23 -26.27 28.56
C THR A 317 -18.39 -25.78 27.73
N LEU A 318 -18.82 -24.53 27.96
CA LEU A 318 -19.78 -23.84 27.09
C LEU A 318 -19.01 -22.88 26.19
N GLU A 319 -19.07 -23.12 24.89
CA GLU A 319 -18.57 -22.22 23.88
C GLU A 319 -19.68 -21.26 23.45
N LEU A 320 -19.39 -19.96 23.53
CA LEU A 320 -20.24 -18.89 22.99
C LEU A 320 -19.51 -18.25 21.80
N HIS A 321 -20.16 -18.27 20.64
CA HIS A 321 -19.64 -17.65 19.43
C HIS A 321 -20.59 -16.55 18.97
N ALA A 322 -20.09 -15.33 18.91
CA ALA A 322 -20.84 -14.16 18.45
C ALA A 322 -20.31 -13.67 17.11
N THR A 323 -21.23 -13.39 16.20
CA THR A 323 -20.94 -12.75 14.90
C THR A 323 -21.82 -11.53 14.74
N GLY A 324 -21.26 -10.42 14.23
CA GLY A 324 -22.04 -9.20 14.03
C GLY A 324 -21.39 -8.25 13.03
N LYS A 325 -22.18 -7.31 12.50
CA LYS A 325 -21.69 -6.22 11.65
C LYS A 325 -21.21 -5.06 12.53
N GLY A 326 -19.93 -4.79 12.47
CA GLY A 326 -19.20 -3.90 13.38
C GLY A 326 -18.23 -4.71 14.24
N LEU A 327 -17.72 -4.12 15.32
CA LEU A 327 -16.79 -4.78 16.23
C LEU A 327 -17.52 -5.39 17.43
N THR A 328 -17.54 -6.72 17.51
CA THR A 328 -18.18 -7.47 18.60
C THR A 328 -17.56 -7.11 19.95
N PRO A 329 -18.31 -6.54 20.89
CA PRO A 329 -17.78 -6.13 22.18
C PRO A 329 -17.46 -7.35 23.07
N PRO A 330 -16.81 -7.16 24.25
CA PRO A 330 -16.63 -8.20 25.23
C PRO A 330 -17.95 -8.79 25.74
N LEU A 331 -17.93 -10.03 26.24
CA LEU A 331 -19.10 -10.80 26.64
C LEU A 331 -19.96 -10.07 27.69
N ASP A 332 -19.34 -9.42 28.67
CA ASP A 332 -20.02 -8.64 29.72
C ASP A 332 -20.82 -7.44 29.22
N LYS A 333 -20.59 -7.02 27.98
CA LYS A 333 -21.35 -5.95 27.29
C LYS A 333 -22.44 -6.48 26.37
N LEU A 334 -22.42 -7.78 26.06
CA LEU A 334 -23.40 -8.42 25.19
C LEU A 334 -24.54 -9.05 25.95
N VAL A 335 -24.21 -9.83 26.97
CA VAL A 335 -25.18 -10.64 27.73
C VAL A 335 -24.83 -10.67 29.20
N THR A 336 -25.86 -10.77 30.03
CA THR A 336 -25.74 -11.20 31.42
C THR A 336 -25.98 -12.69 31.45
N LEU A 337 -24.97 -13.45 31.85
CA LEU A 337 -25.07 -14.91 31.93
C LEU A 337 -25.60 -15.30 33.33
N ASP A 338 -26.74 -15.95 33.33
CA ASP A 338 -27.29 -16.65 34.51
C ASP A 338 -27.61 -18.08 34.06
N ILE A 339 -26.79 -19.03 34.51
CA ILE A 339 -26.92 -20.44 34.13
C ILE A 339 -27.38 -21.19 35.39
N PRO A 340 -28.65 -21.57 35.45
CA PRO A 340 -29.17 -22.29 36.64
C PRO A 340 -28.36 -23.52 36.95
N ASP A 341 -28.11 -23.77 38.22
CA ASP A 341 -27.39 -24.93 38.74
C ASP A 341 -25.89 -25.03 38.38
N PHE A 342 -25.32 -24.00 37.75
CA PHE A 342 -23.92 -23.95 37.40
C PHE A 342 -23.27 -22.62 37.80
N GLU A 343 -22.01 -22.72 38.24
CA GLU A 343 -21.13 -21.60 38.46
C GLU A 343 -20.13 -21.49 37.31
N ILE A 344 -19.94 -20.29 36.78
CA ILE A 344 -18.89 -19.99 35.78
C ILE A 344 -17.57 -19.78 36.54
N THR A 345 -16.68 -20.76 36.47
CA THR A 345 -15.40 -20.72 37.21
C THR A 345 -14.29 -20.06 36.37
N LYS A 346 -14.39 -20.08 35.05
CA LYS A 346 -13.41 -19.47 34.14
C LYS A 346 -14.12 -18.97 32.87
N THR A 347 -13.72 -17.81 32.41
CA THR A 347 -14.07 -17.27 31.08
C THR A 347 -12.78 -17.03 30.34
N ASP A 348 -12.61 -17.67 29.19
CA ASP A 348 -11.47 -17.52 28.29
C ASP A 348 -11.95 -16.85 27.00
N ASP A 349 -11.54 -15.62 26.80
CA ASP A 349 -11.89 -14.82 25.62
C ASP A 349 -10.83 -15.04 24.54
N GLN A 350 -11.23 -15.68 23.43
CA GLN A 350 -10.35 -16.00 22.29
C GLN A 350 -10.00 -14.76 21.45
N GLY A 351 -10.57 -13.60 21.80
CA GLY A 351 -10.31 -12.33 21.14
C GLY A 351 -11.29 -12.01 20.00
N LEU A 352 -11.12 -10.83 19.46
CA LEU A 352 -11.90 -10.30 18.35
C LEU A 352 -11.18 -10.58 17.05
N SER A 353 -11.89 -11.13 16.05
CA SER A 353 -11.38 -11.29 14.69
C SER A 353 -12.36 -10.73 13.66
N ILE A 354 -11.86 -10.43 12.47
CA ILE A 354 -12.66 -9.98 11.32
C ILE A 354 -12.85 -11.15 10.38
N ALA A 355 -14.06 -11.70 10.35
CA ALA A 355 -14.40 -12.84 9.50
C ALA A 355 -14.41 -12.44 8.01
N ARG A 356 -14.98 -11.30 7.68
CA ARG A 356 -15.09 -10.78 6.31
C ARG A 356 -15.44 -9.31 6.27
N VAL A 357 -15.27 -8.71 5.11
CA VAL A 357 -15.72 -7.34 4.81
C VAL A 357 -16.81 -7.42 3.75
N GLU A 358 -17.97 -6.81 4.02
CA GLU A 358 -19.14 -6.83 3.14
C GLU A 358 -19.39 -5.45 2.56
N SER A 359 -19.72 -5.37 1.28
CA SER A 359 -20.23 -4.17 0.64
C SER A 359 -21.75 -4.19 0.64
N GLY A 360 -22.35 -3.20 1.24
CA GLY A 360 -23.79 -2.99 1.22
C GLY A 360 -24.20 -1.70 0.48
N ALA A 361 -25.49 -1.49 0.30
CA ALA A 361 -26.02 -0.28 -0.33
C ALA A 361 -25.65 1.00 0.44
N LEU A 362 -25.46 0.91 1.75
CA LEU A 362 -25.16 2.05 2.64
C LEU A 362 -23.67 2.21 2.95
N GLY A 363 -22.82 1.31 2.48
CA GLY A 363 -21.39 1.39 2.76
C GLY A 363 -20.71 0.03 2.87
N VAL A 364 -19.48 0.05 3.39
CA VAL A 364 -18.68 -1.14 3.69
C VAL A 364 -18.84 -1.44 5.18
N ASN A 365 -19.09 -2.71 5.51
CA ASN A 365 -19.20 -3.16 6.89
C ASN A 365 -18.18 -4.27 7.15
N ALA A 366 -17.45 -4.19 8.26
CA ALA A 366 -16.72 -5.31 8.77
C ALA A 366 -17.68 -6.26 9.50
N VAL A 367 -17.58 -7.55 9.22
CA VAL A 367 -18.26 -8.58 9.99
C VAL A 367 -17.22 -9.20 10.91
N SER A 368 -17.40 -8.97 12.19
CA SER A 368 -16.49 -9.50 13.21
C SER A 368 -17.08 -10.73 13.89
N GLU A 369 -16.20 -11.52 14.45
CA GLU A 369 -16.53 -12.67 15.27
C GLU A 369 -15.71 -12.66 16.55
N ARG A 370 -16.27 -13.25 17.63
CA ARG A 370 -15.62 -13.40 18.90
C ARG A 370 -16.11 -14.65 19.61
N THR A 371 -15.21 -15.43 20.16
CA THR A 371 -15.52 -16.69 20.82
C THR A 371 -15.07 -16.63 22.28
N TRP A 372 -15.90 -17.14 23.16
CA TRP A 372 -15.59 -17.31 24.58
C TRP A 372 -15.79 -18.75 24.98
N LEU A 373 -14.86 -19.28 25.77
CA LEU A 373 -14.95 -20.60 26.40
C LEU A 373 -15.22 -20.42 27.88
N LEU A 374 -16.37 -20.89 28.34
CA LEU A 374 -16.81 -20.81 29.73
C LEU A 374 -16.66 -22.19 30.39
N THR A 375 -15.96 -22.27 31.49
CA THR A 375 -15.89 -23.48 32.31
C THR A 375 -17.00 -23.42 33.36
N LEU A 376 -17.94 -24.36 33.27
CA LEU A 376 -19.10 -24.46 34.16
C LEU A 376 -18.88 -25.58 35.16
N LYS A 377 -19.09 -25.31 36.47
CA LYS A 377 -19.10 -26.31 37.53
C LYS A 377 -20.50 -26.41 38.13
N PRO A 378 -21.03 -27.60 38.37
CA PRO A 378 -22.29 -27.77 39.09
C PRO A 378 -22.21 -27.13 40.47
N THR A 379 -23.25 -26.42 40.86
CA THR A 379 -23.40 -25.94 42.25
C THR A 379 -23.79 -27.09 43.17
N ALA A 380 -23.55 -26.95 44.46
CA ALA A 380 -23.84 -28.00 45.47
C ALA A 380 -25.35 -28.38 45.54
N ASP A 381 -26.24 -27.54 45.03
CA ASP A 381 -27.70 -27.75 44.97
C ASP A 381 -28.16 -28.38 43.64
N ALA A 382 -27.26 -28.60 42.67
CA ALA A 382 -27.60 -29.30 41.45
C ALA A 382 -27.97 -30.76 41.78
N GLY A 383 -29.27 -31.06 41.73
CA GLY A 383 -29.75 -32.43 42.01
C GLY A 383 -29.12 -33.43 41.05
N GLU A 384 -29.00 -34.73 41.53
CA GLU A 384 -28.38 -35.86 40.81
C GLU A 384 -29.05 -36.24 39.42
N SER A 385 -29.73 -35.35 38.78
CA SER A 385 -30.37 -35.61 37.46
C SER A 385 -29.69 -34.83 36.33
N LEU A 386 -28.57 -35.30 35.91
CA LEU A 386 -28.03 -35.11 34.58
C LEU A 386 -28.23 -36.36 33.73
#